data_c8467c0cda2fee871cd01c6ec8e9cfc8
#
_entry.id   c8467c0cda2fee871cd01c6ec8e9cfc8
#
_cell.length_a   1.000
_cell.length_b   1.000
_cell.length_c   1.000
_cell.angle_alpha   90.00
_cell.angle_beta   90.00
_cell.angle_gamma   90.00
#
_symmetry.space_group_name_H-M   'P 1'
#
loop_
_entity.id
_entity.type
_entity.pdbx_description
1 polymer ?
#
loop_
_entity_poly.entity_id
_entity_poly.type
_entity_poly.pdbx_seq_one_letter_code
_entity_poly.pdbx_strand_id
1 'polypeptide(L)'
;MNMKFFIDTANLKQIKEAQDLGILDGVTTNPSLMAKEGITGQENILKHYVDICSAVTGDVSAEVIATDYDGIVKEGEALAALHPQIVVKVPMIRDGIKAIRYFSDKGIKTNCTLVFSAGQALLAAKAGATYVSPFIGRLDDILVDGLNLIDEIRLIYDNYDFKTQILAASVVIQCMY
;
A
#
# COMPACT_ATOMS: atom_id res chain seq x y z
N MET A 1 -10.30 15.08 -9.85
CA MET A 1 -9.51 14.09 -9.10
C MET A 1 -8.11 14.11 -9.69
N ASN A 2 -7.05 14.36 -8.89
CA ASN A 2 -5.68 14.36 -9.41
C ASN A 2 -5.10 12.96 -9.29
N MET A 3 -4.47 12.45 -10.36
CA MET A 3 -3.70 11.22 -10.33
C MET A 3 -2.50 11.41 -9.38
N LYS A 4 -2.18 10.36 -8.61
CA LYS A 4 -1.05 10.36 -7.68
C LYS A 4 -0.01 9.35 -8.11
N PHE A 5 1.27 9.72 -7.96
CA PHE A 5 2.40 8.86 -8.25
C PHE A 5 3.07 8.40 -6.95
N PHE A 6 3.22 7.08 -6.83
CA PHE A 6 3.95 6.44 -5.75
C PHE A 6 5.14 5.69 -6.31
N ILE A 7 6.28 5.74 -5.61
CA ILE A 7 7.42 4.88 -5.92
C ILE A 7 7.41 3.66 -4.98
N ASP A 8 7.64 2.47 -5.54
CA ASP A 8 7.70 1.21 -4.79
C ASP A 8 9.16 0.80 -4.56
N THR A 9 9.74 1.25 -3.47
CA THR A 9 11.15 1.00 -3.13
C THR A 9 11.43 1.26 -1.63
N ALA A 10 12.51 0.65 -1.11
CA ALA A 10 13.09 0.99 0.19
C ALA A 10 14.40 1.78 0.08
N ASN A 11 14.86 2.08 -1.15
CA ASN A 11 16.11 2.76 -1.40
C ASN A 11 15.97 4.28 -1.25
N LEU A 12 16.56 4.86 -0.21
CA LEU A 12 16.47 6.30 0.08
C LEU A 12 17.02 7.19 -1.04
N LYS A 13 18.00 6.72 -1.80
CA LYS A 13 18.55 7.51 -2.92
C LYS A 13 17.52 7.60 -4.05
N GLN A 14 16.89 6.48 -4.43
CA GLN A 14 15.82 6.47 -5.43
C GLN A 14 14.62 7.31 -4.99
N ILE A 15 14.24 7.26 -3.70
CA ILE A 15 13.16 8.06 -3.15
C ILE A 15 13.46 9.56 -3.29
N LYS A 16 14.69 9.99 -2.93
CA LYS A 16 15.11 11.39 -3.07
C LYS A 16 15.14 11.83 -4.53
N GLU A 17 15.68 11.01 -5.42
CA GLU A 17 15.67 11.27 -6.86
C GLU A 17 14.25 11.44 -7.41
N ALA A 18 13.31 10.59 -6.98
CA ALA A 18 11.90 10.73 -7.37
C ALA A 18 11.24 11.98 -6.75
N GLN A 19 11.57 12.32 -5.50
CA GLN A 19 11.09 13.54 -4.83
C GLN A 19 11.58 14.80 -5.55
N ASP A 20 12.82 14.80 -6.03
CA ASP A 20 13.41 15.92 -6.76
C ASP A 20 12.73 16.20 -8.11
N LEU A 21 12.02 15.22 -8.68
CA LEU A 21 11.17 15.43 -9.86
C LEU A 21 9.93 16.30 -9.57
N GLY A 22 9.57 16.46 -8.29
CA GLY A 22 8.44 17.31 -7.87
C GLY A 22 7.05 16.73 -8.16
N ILE A 23 6.94 15.44 -8.50
CA ILE A 23 5.68 14.79 -8.85
C ILE A 23 5.36 13.57 -7.94
N LEU A 24 6.20 13.31 -6.93
CA LEU A 24 6.02 12.17 -6.03
C LEU A 24 4.97 12.50 -4.96
N ASP A 25 3.93 11.68 -4.87
CA ASP A 25 2.84 11.82 -3.89
C ASP A 25 2.95 10.83 -2.71
N GLY A 26 3.83 9.84 -2.79
CA GLY A 26 4.05 8.89 -1.70
C GLY A 26 5.00 7.76 -2.05
N VAL A 27 5.21 6.90 -1.06
CA VAL A 27 6.12 5.74 -1.17
C VAL A 27 5.37 4.48 -0.72
N THR A 28 5.52 3.40 -1.47
CA THR A 28 5.19 2.06 -0.98
C THR A 28 6.46 1.27 -0.79
N THR A 29 6.50 0.48 0.26
CA THR A 29 7.57 -0.47 0.50
C THR A 29 7.02 -1.76 1.09
N ASN A 30 7.87 -2.75 1.28
CA ASN A 30 7.52 -4.04 1.86
C ASN A 30 8.77 -4.72 2.44
N PRO A 31 8.61 -5.80 3.25
CA PRO A 31 9.74 -6.49 3.85
C PRO A 31 10.79 -6.99 2.86
N SER A 32 10.38 -7.41 1.67
CA SER A 32 11.30 -7.89 0.63
C SER A 32 12.18 -6.77 0.06
N LEU A 33 11.61 -5.57 -0.12
CA LEU A 33 12.37 -4.38 -0.55
C LEU A 33 13.34 -3.93 0.53
N MET A 34 12.93 -3.94 1.81
CA MET A 34 13.82 -3.66 2.94
C MET A 34 15.01 -4.64 2.97
N ALA A 35 14.75 -5.94 2.80
CA ALA A 35 15.78 -6.95 2.79
C ALA A 35 16.77 -6.79 1.62
N LYS A 36 16.30 -6.38 0.44
CA LYS A 36 17.17 -6.10 -0.73
C LYS A 36 18.14 -4.95 -0.47
N GLU A 37 17.74 -3.95 0.32
CA GLU A 37 18.60 -2.85 0.75
C GLU A 37 19.49 -3.21 1.96
N GLY A 38 19.48 -4.48 2.40
CA GLY A 38 20.24 -4.94 3.55
C GLY A 38 19.72 -4.47 4.90
N ILE A 39 18.49 -3.96 4.95
CA ILE A 39 17.84 -3.45 6.16
C ILE A 39 17.19 -4.63 6.86
N THR A 40 17.79 -5.07 7.95
CA THR A 40 17.35 -6.22 8.74
C THR A 40 17.28 -5.87 10.23
N GLY A 41 16.48 -6.63 10.96
CA GLY A 41 16.22 -6.37 12.37
C GLY A 41 15.13 -5.31 12.60
N GLN A 42 14.27 -5.57 13.57
CA GLN A 42 13.06 -4.76 13.79
C GLN A 42 13.38 -3.28 14.03
N GLU A 43 14.37 -2.98 14.86
CA GLU A 43 14.76 -1.60 15.18
C GLU A 43 15.23 -0.83 13.94
N ASN A 44 16.07 -1.46 13.09
CA ASN A 44 16.56 -0.85 11.87
C ASN A 44 15.42 -0.62 10.85
N ILE A 45 14.48 -1.56 10.73
CA ILE A 45 13.31 -1.42 9.86
C ILE A 45 12.44 -0.25 10.30
N LEU A 46 12.12 -0.16 11.59
CA LEU A 46 11.31 0.93 12.13
C LEU A 46 11.99 2.29 11.93
N LYS A 47 13.30 2.38 12.21
CA LYS A 47 14.08 3.58 11.94
C LYS A 47 14.05 3.96 10.47
N HIS A 48 14.21 2.99 9.57
CA HIS A 48 14.21 3.24 8.14
C HIS A 48 12.86 3.78 7.63
N TYR A 49 11.73 3.33 8.17
CA TYR A 49 10.44 3.95 7.87
C TYR A 49 10.40 5.43 8.23
N VAL A 50 10.95 5.82 9.38
CA VAL A 50 11.05 7.23 9.78
C VAL A 50 11.96 8.01 8.84
N ASP A 51 13.09 7.42 8.41
CA ASP A 51 14.01 8.03 7.46
C ASP A 51 13.31 8.26 6.09
N ILE A 52 12.49 7.32 5.62
CA ILE A 52 11.66 7.49 4.42
C ILE A 52 10.64 8.62 4.60
N CYS A 53 9.90 8.63 5.72
CA CYS A 53 8.94 9.70 6.00
C CYS A 53 9.60 11.09 6.02
N SER A 54 10.85 11.17 6.49
CA SER A 54 11.61 12.43 6.51
C SER A 54 12.07 12.87 5.11
N ALA A 55 12.13 11.95 4.15
CA ALA A 55 12.58 12.22 2.78
C ALA A 55 11.44 12.65 1.82
N VAL A 56 10.17 12.45 2.21
CA VAL A 56 9.00 12.72 1.35
C VAL A 56 7.93 13.49 2.12
N THR A 57 7.02 14.14 1.39
CA THR A 57 5.89 14.87 1.97
C THR A 57 4.58 14.07 1.96
N GLY A 58 4.52 12.98 1.20
CA GLY A 58 3.33 12.16 1.01
C GLY A 58 3.23 10.96 1.94
N ASP A 59 2.21 10.14 1.72
CA ASP A 59 1.96 8.92 2.49
C ASP A 59 3.03 7.86 2.25
N VAL A 60 3.38 7.12 3.31
CA VAL A 60 4.38 6.04 3.28
C VAL A 60 3.73 4.73 3.74
N SER A 61 3.57 3.77 2.84
CA SER A 61 3.00 2.46 3.19
C SER A 61 4.03 1.57 3.85
N ALA A 62 3.78 1.20 5.11
CA ALA A 62 4.57 0.30 5.94
C ALA A 62 3.80 -1.00 6.19
N GLU A 63 4.36 -2.14 5.75
CA GLU A 63 3.66 -3.42 5.72
C GLU A 63 3.84 -4.23 7.00
N VAL A 64 2.74 -4.76 7.54
CA VAL A 64 2.74 -5.74 8.63
C VAL A 64 3.18 -7.12 8.10
N ILE A 65 3.79 -7.92 8.97
CA ILE A 65 4.24 -9.28 8.65
C ILE A 65 3.25 -10.33 9.19
N ALA A 66 2.60 -10.02 10.32
CA ALA A 66 1.61 -10.90 10.93
C ALA A 66 0.44 -11.21 9.99
N THR A 67 -0.13 -12.40 10.11
CA THR A 67 -1.26 -12.88 9.30
C THR A 67 -2.51 -13.19 10.14
N ASP A 68 -2.41 -13.15 11.46
CA ASP A 68 -3.53 -13.23 12.39
C ASP A 68 -3.95 -11.83 12.87
N TYR A 69 -5.19 -11.72 13.33
CA TYR A 69 -5.79 -10.44 13.70
C TYR A 69 -5.00 -9.70 14.80
N ASP A 70 -4.65 -10.39 15.88
CA ASP A 70 -4.00 -9.75 17.03
C ASP A 70 -2.58 -9.27 16.68
N GLY A 71 -1.85 -10.08 15.93
CA GLY A 71 -0.54 -9.73 15.39
C GLY A 71 -0.59 -8.52 14.45
N ILE A 72 -1.54 -8.52 13.49
CA ILE A 72 -1.74 -7.39 12.56
C ILE A 72 -2.05 -6.09 13.32
N VAL A 73 -2.95 -6.15 14.30
CA VAL A 73 -3.31 -4.98 15.11
C VAL A 73 -2.10 -4.46 15.87
N LYS A 74 -1.38 -5.33 16.56
CA LYS A 74 -0.20 -4.95 17.35
C LYS A 74 0.90 -4.32 16.50
N GLU A 75 1.24 -4.94 15.37
CA GLU A 75 2.25 -4.41 14.45
C GLU A 75 1.78 -3.12 13.81
N GLY A 76 0.52 -3.05 13.36
CA GLY A 76 -0.03 -1.87 12.70
C GLY A 76 -0.12 -0.65 13.60
N GLU A 77 -0.50 -0.81 14.87
CA GLU A 77 -0.48 0.29 15.85
C GLU A 77 0.95 0.80 16.09
N ALA A 78 1.91 -0.12 16.20
CA ALA A 78 3.32 0.25 16.35
C ALA A 78 3.85 1.01 15.13
N LEU A 79 3.51 0.58 13.92
CA LEU A 79 3.88 1.28 12.69
C LEU A 79 3.21 2.66 12.61
N ALA A 80 1.90 2.74 12.84
CA ALA A 80 1.16 4.01 12.79
C ALA A 80 1.69 5.05 13.79
N ALA A 81 2.20 4.61 14.92
CA ALA A 81 2.78 5.49 15.94
C ALA A 81 4.14 6.11 15.54
N LEU A 82 4.81 5.60 14.51
CA LEU A 82 6.14 6.09 14.09
C LEU A 82 6.07 7.49 13.49
N HIS A 83 5.08 7.74 12.62
CA HIS A 83 4.97 9.01 11.91
C HIS A 83 3.55 9.22 11.34
N PRO A 84 3.03 10.46 11.28
CA PRO A 84 1.68 10.74 10.73
C PRO A 84 1.49 10.39 9.24
N GLN A 85 2.57 10.27 8.48
CA GLN A 85 2.55 9.86 7.07
C GLN A 85 2.42 8.34 6.89
N ILE A 86 2.57 7.56 7.96
CA ILE A 86 2.48 6.09 7.85
C ILE A 86 1.05 5.68 7.52
N VAL A 87 0.97 4.83 6.50
CA VAL A 87 -0.21 4.09 6.09
C VAL A 87 0.09 2.61 6.33
N VAL A 88 -0.66 1.98 7.22
CA VAL A 88 -0.45 0.57 7.56
C VAL A 88 -0.86 -0.30 6.40
N LYS A 89 0.08 -1.02 5.79
CA LYS A 89 -0.19 -1.91 4.66
C LYS A 89 -0.54 -3.30 5.18
N VAL A 90 -1.74 -3.77 4.82
CA VAL A 90 -2.37 -4.97 5.39
C VAL A 90 -2.77 -5.92 4.26
N PRO A 91 -2.45 -7.23 4.33
CA PRO A 91 -2.81 -8.18 3.28
C PRO A 91 -4.32 -8.41 3.21
N MET A 92 -4.82 -8.68 1.98
CA MET A 92 -6.23 -9.01 1.71
C MET A 92 -6.57 -10.44 2.15
N ILE A 93 -6.63 -10.64 3.45
CA ILE A 93 -7.05 -11.87 4.12
C ILE A 93 -8.18 -11.57 5.11
N ARG A 94 -8.86 -12.60 5.59
CA ARG A 94 -10.00 -12.47 6.52
C ARG A 94 -9.66 -11.59 7.74
N ASP A 95 -8.55 -11.90 8.40
CA ASP A 95 -8.12 -11.16 9.60
C ASP A 95 -7.57 -9.77 9.25
N GLY A 96 -6.99 -9.61 8.05
CA GLY A 96 -6.61 -8.31 7.49
C GLY A 96 -7.80 -7.37 7.32
N ILE A 97 -8.93 -7.85 6.78
CA ILE A 97 -10.15 -7.04 6.64
C ILE A 97 -10.72 -6.62 8.01
N LYS A 98 -10.70 -7.50 9.01
CA LYS A 98 -11.09 -7.13 10.38
C LYS A 98 -10.17 -6.06 10.95
N ALA A 99 -8.86 -6.19 10.75
CA ALA A 99 -7.88 -5.23 11.22
C ALA A 99 -8.02 -3.87 10.51
N ILE A 100 -8.29 -3.84 9.19
CA ILE A 100 -8.58 -2.61 8.45
C ILE A 100 -9.78 -1.89 9.06
N ARG A 101 -10.86 -2.60 9.40
CA ARG A 101 -12.01 -2.00 10.08
C ARG A 101 -11.63 -1.40 11.42
N TYR A 102 -10.89 -2.14 12.24
CA TYR A 102 -10.38 -1.66 13.53
C TYR A 102 -9.53 -0.39 13.37
N PHE A 103 -8.60 -0.36 12.41
CA PHE A 103 -7.76 0.81 12.14
C PHE A 103 -8.57 2.00 11.66
N SER A 104 -9.55 1.77 10.78
CA SER A 104 -10.46 2.80 10.29
C SER A 104 -11.24 3.46 11.43
N ASP A 105 -11.78 2.67 12.37
CA ASP A 105 -12.49 3.18 13.54
C ASP A 105 -11.60 4.01 14.49
N LYS A 106 -10.28 3.80 14.43
CA LYS A 106 -9.25 4.58 15.15
C LYS A 106 -8.65 5.74 14.36
N GLY A 107 -9.09 5.96 13.13
CA GLY A 107 -8.53 7.00 12.26
C GLY A 107 -7.13 6.69 11.72
N ILE A 108 -6.67 5.45 11.81
CA ILE A 108 -5.40 4.99 11.25
C ILE A 108 -5.59 4.69 9.77
N LYS A 109 -4.77 5.31 8.92
CA LYS A 109 -4.79 5.06 7.47
C LYS A 109 -4.29 3.65 7.15
N THR A 110 -4.97 2.98 6.20
CA THR A 110 -4.57 1.64 5.75
C THR A 110 -4.49 1.53 4.23
N ASN A 111 -3.61 0.63 3.78
CA ASN A 111 -3.49 0.20 2.38
C ASN A 111 -3.71 -1.32 2.31
N CYS A 112 -4.87 -1.74 1.79
CA CYS A 112 -5.16 -3.16 1.60
C CYS A 112 -4.39 -3.69 0.38
N THR A 113 -3.42 -4.56 0.61
CA THR A 113 -2.55 -5.10 -0.45
C THR A 113 -2.92 -6.53 -0.84
N LEU A 114 -2.31 -7.04 -1.93
CA LEU A 114 -2.59 -8.37 -2.48
C LEU A 114 -4.05 -8.52 -2.93
N VAL A 115 -4.55 -7.52 -3.61
CA VAL A 115 -5.91 -7.52 -4.16
C VAL A 115 -5.87 -8.00 -5.61
N PHE A 116 -6.70 -9.01 -5.94
CA PHE A 116 -6.75 -9.68 -7.24
C PHE A 116 -8.16 -9.72 -7.84
N SER A 117 -9.16 -9.14 -7.18
CA SER A 117 -10.52 -9.05 -7.71
C SER A 117 -11.26 -7.82 -7.20
N ALA A 118 -12.26 -7.39 -7.97
CA ALA A 118 -13.13 -6.27 -7.59
C ALA A 118 -13.93 -6.56 -6.31
N GLY A 119 -14.32 -7.82 -6.06
CA GLY A 119 -14.96 -8.23 -4.81
C GLY A 119 -14.07 -8.06 -3.58
N GLN A 120 -12.77 -8.38 -3.69
CA GLN A 120 -11.80 -8.11 -2.63
C GLN A 120 -11.64 -6.61 -2.37
N ALA A 121 -11.54 -5.81 -3.43
CA ALA A 121 -11.45 -4.35 -3.33
C ALA A 121 -12.69 -3.75 -2.66
N LEU A 122 -13.90 -4.24 -2.98
CA LEU A 122 -15.14 -3.84 -2.35
C LEU A 122 -15.14 -4.13 -0.84
N LEU A 123 -14.67 -5.31 -0.41
CA LEU A 123 -14.56 -5.64 1.01
C LEU A 123 -13.60 -4.70 1.73
N ALA A 124 -12.44 -4.39 1.13
CA ALA A 124 -11.46 -3.46 1.68
C ALA A 124 -12.05 -2.04 1.84
N ALA A 125 -12.73 -1.53 0.82
CA ALA A 125 -13.38 -0.23 0.87
C ALA A 125 -14.47 -0.17 1.93
N LYS A 126 -15.30 -1.22 2.02
CA LYS A 126 -16.36 -1.31 3.03
C LYS A 126 -15.81 -1.42 4.45
N ALA A 127 -14.62 -1.99 4.63
CA ALA A 127 -13.89 -1.99 5.90
C ALA A 127 -13.28 -0.62 6.23
N GLY A 128 -13.21 0.32 5.30
CA GLY A 128 -12.71 1.68 5.50
C GLY A 128 -11.23 1.86 5.13
N ALA A 129 -10.69 1.03 4.25
CA ALA A 129 -9.33 1.21 3.74
C ALA A 129 -9.15 2.57 3.06
N THR A 130 -8.03 3.25 3.33
CA THR A 130 -7.66 4.51 2.65
C THR A 130 -7.24 4.24 1.22
N TYR A 131 -6.45 3.19 1.04
CA TYR A 131 -5.97 2.70 -0.25
C TYR A 131 -6.28 1.22 -0.42
N VAL A 132 -6.43 0.81 -1.68
CA VAL A 132 -6.43 -0.58 -2.12
C VAL A 132 -5.37 -0.76 -3.20
N SER A 133 -4.54 -1.80 -3.07
CA SER A 133 -3.47 -2.09 -4.03
C SER A 133 -3.78 -3.35 -4.84
N PRO A 134 -4.50 -3.23 -5.99
CA PRO A 134 -4.66 -4.31 -6.94
C PRO A 134 -3.33 -4.63 -7.65
N PHE A 135 -2.98 -5.92 -7.70
CA PHE A 135 -1.73 -6.42 -8.28
C PHE A 135 -1.92 -6.75 -9.76
N ILE A 136 -1.93 -5.70 -10.60
CA ILE A 136 -2.26 -5.82 -12.01
C ILE A 136 -1.23 -6.65 -12.79
N GLY A 137 0.07 -6.44 -12.58
CA GLY A 137 1.10 -7.20 -13.28
C GLY A 137 1.09 -8.70 -12.98
N ARG A 138 0.64 -9.10 -11.76
CA ARG A 138 0.46 -10.52 -11.45
C ARG A 138 -0.71 -11.15 -12.20
N LEU A 139 -1.72 -10.38 -12.54
CA LEU A 139 -2.81 -10.82 -13.41
C LEU A 139 -2.32 -10.96 -14.85
N ASP A 140 -1.54 -9.99 -15.33
CA ASP A 140 -0.92 -10.02 -16.66
C ASP A 140 0.00 -11.24 -16.82
N ASP A 141 0.75 -11.63 -15.79
CA ASP A 141 1.61 -12.83 -15.77
C ASP A 141 0.81 -14.15 -16.06
N ILE A 142 -0.49 -14.16 -15.76
CA ILE A 142 -1.39 -15.31 -16.01
C ILE A 142 -2.39 -15.05 -17.14
N LEU A 143 -2.09 -14.10 -18.01
CA LEU A 143 -2.90 -13.73 -19.19
C LEU A 143 -4.31 -13.20 -18.83
N VAL A 144 -4.48 -12.60 -17.66
CA VAL A 144 -5.68 -11.87 -17.26
C VAL A 144 -5.37 -10.38 -17.35
N ASP A 145 -6.22 -9.61 -18.04
CA ASP A 145 -6.04 -8.16 -18.17
C ASP A 145 -6.12 -7.45 -16.81
N GLY A 146 -4.97 -7.03 -16.30
CA GLY A 146 -4.86 -6.35 -15.02
C GLY A 146 -5.50 -4.96 -15.02
N LEU A 147 -5.55 -4.26 -16.17
CA LEU A 147 -6.20 -2.95 -16.27
C LEU A 147 -7.72 -3.08 -16.18
N ASN A 148 -8.32 -4.15 -16.69
CA ASN A 148 -9.75 -4.39 -16.53
C ASN A 148 -10.16 -4.44 -15.04
N LEU A 149 -9.30 -4.99 -14.16
CA LEU A 149 -9.56 -4.98 -12.73
C LEU A 149 -9.65 -3.55 -12.16
N ILE A 150 -8.81 -2.64 -12.64
CA ILE A 150 -8.88 -1.22 -12.23
C ILE A 150 -10.22 -0.61 -12.62
N ASP A 151 -10.67 -0.85 -13.85
CA ASP A 151 -11.94 -0.33 -14.36
C ASP A 151 -13.13 -0.87 -13.55
N GLU A 152 -13.15 -2.17 -13.25
CA GLU A 152 -14.19 -2.79 -12.40
C GLU A 152 -14.22 -2.18 -11.01
N ILE A 153 -13.07 -2.02 -10.36
CA ILE A 153 -12.98 -1.41 -9.02
C ILE A 153 -13.45 0.05 -9.09
N ARG A 154 -13.02 0.79 -10.10
CA ARG A 154 -13.39 2.20 -10.27
C ARG A 154 -14.90 2.35 -10.44
N LEU A 155 -15.51 1.50 -11.27
CA LEU A 155 -16.95 1.50 -11.49
C LEU A 155 -17.74 1.25 -10.20
N ILE A 156 -17.29 0.28 -9.37
CA ILE A 156 -17.91 0.00 -8.08
C ILE A 156 -17.74 1.19 -7.14
N TYR A 157 -16.54 1.75 -7.04
CA TYR A 157 -16.26 2.84 -6.11
C TYR A 157 -17.01 4.11 -6.47
N ASP A 158 -17.16 4.42 -7.75
CA ASP A 158 -17.94 5.57 -8.23
C ASP A 158 -19.44 5.38 -7.98
N ASN A 159 -19.98 4.18 -8.27
CA ASN A 159 -21.42 3.90 -8.07
C ASN A 159 -21.86 3.97 -6.60
N TYR A 160 -20.99 3.65 -5.67
CA TYR A 160 -21.29 3.62 -4.23
C TYR A 160 -20.59 4.71 -3.43
N ASP A 161 -19.95 5.67 -4.10
CA ASP A 161 -19.26 6.83 -3.50
C ASP A 161 -18.20 6.46 -2.45
N PHE A 162 -17.49 5.35 -2.65
CA PHE A 162 -16.37 4.97 -1.79
C PHE A 162 -15.22 5.97 -1.94
N LYS A 163 -14.64 6.38 -0.82
CA LYS A 163 -13.49 7.32 -0.78
C LYS A 163 -12.14 6.63 -0.87
N THR A 164 -12.13 5.30 -0.81
CA THR A 164 -10.91 4.47 -0.96
C THR A 164 -10.25 4.75 -2.30
N GLN A 165 -8.94 5.03 -2.27
CA GLN A 165 -8.15 5.31 -3.48
C GLN A 165 -7.57 4.01 -4.04
N ILE A 166 -7.57 3.90 -5.37
CA ILE A 166 -6.97 2.76 -6.05
C ILE A 166 -5.49 3.09 -6.29
N LEU A 167 -4.60 2.29 -5.73
CA LEU A 167 -3.16 2.37 -5.90
C LEU A 167 -2.68 1.14 -6.69
N ALA A 168 -2.70 1.24 -8.03
CA ALA A 168 -2.28 0.15 -8.91
C ALA A 168 -0.85 -0.31 -8.55
N ALA A 169 -0.69 -1.59 -8.27
CA ALA A 169 0.54 -2.19 -7.79
C ALA A 169 1.04 -3.30 -8.73
N SER A 170 2.31 -3.67 -8.58
CA SER A 170 2.96 -4.68 -9.44
C SER A 170 2.89 -4.30 -10.92
N VAL A 171 3.04 -3.01 -11.22
CA VAL A 171 3.04 -2.51 -12.61
C VAL A 171 4.36 -2.92 -13.26
N VAL A 172 4.27 -3.70 -14.34
CA VAL A 172 5.42 -4.08 -15.17
C VAL A 172 5.37 -3.26 -16.45
N ILE A 173 6.36 -2.40 -16.67
CA ILE A 173 6.51 -1.73 -17.96
C ILE A 173 7.12 -2.74 -18.92
N GLN A 174 6.32 -3.30 -19.82
CA GLN A 174 6.85 -4.02 -20.96
C GLN A 174 7.48 -3.00 -21.92
N CYS A 175 8.83 -2.92 -21.89
CA CYS A 175 9.54 -2.30 -23.00
C CYS A 175 9.33 -3.20 -24.21
N MET A 176 8.41 -2.79 -25.12
CA MET A 176 8.40 -3.35 -26.48
C MET A 176 9.65 -2.83 -27.19
N TYR A 177 10.60 -3.72 -27.41
CA TYR A 177 11.74 -3.49 -28.31
C TYR A 177 11.33 -3.76 -29.75
#